data_86c46568327c0eae2212861973e39064
#
_entry.id   86c46568327c0eae2212861973e39064
#
_cell.length_a   1.000
_cell.length_b   1.000
_cell.length_c   1.000
_cell.angle_alpha   90.00
_cell.angle_beta   90.00
_cell.angle_gamma   90.00
#
_symmetry.space_group_name_H-M   'P 1'
#
loop_
_entity.id
_entity.type
_entity.pdbx_description
1 polymer ?
#
loop_
_entity_poly.entity_id
_entity_poly.type
_entity_poly.pdbx_seq_one_letter_code
_entity_poly.pdbx_strand_id
1 'polypeptide(L)'
;MKRFYLLAALICLLFSGCAGISVTTSNPPATTGSSNSGSSGTSGAVPKWGVQTKTSGCTANGALQDAACTPGAIFPNATKDQICQSGYSSSVRNVPTSEKSQVYAEYGISHHSAGQYEVDHLVSLELGGSNDISNLWPEAASPTPGFHQKDKVENYLHDQVCSGAVSLQQAQVEIATNWLNVYHSMPGSNQ
;
A
#
# COMPACT_ATOMS: atom_id res chain seq x y z
N MET A 1 44.06 -17.39 33.62
CA MET A 1 44.20 -16.53 34.81
C MET A 1 42.89 -15.75 34.91
N LYS A 2 41.91 -16.26 35.66
CA LYS A 2 41.50 -15.97 37.03
C LYS A 2 41.32 -14.48 37.34
N ARG A 3 40.06 -14.10 37.55
CA ARG A 3 39.39 -13.53 38.74
C ARG A 3 38.08 -12.93 38.34
N PHE A 4 36.93 -13.44 38.64
CA PHE A 4 36.06 -13.47 39.82
C PHE A 4 36.07 -12.17 40.64
N TYR A 5 34.91 -11.48 40.68
CA TYR A 5 34.35 -10.90 41.91
C TYR A 5 32.81 -10.83 41.81
N LEU A 6 32.21 -11.56 42.74
CA LEU A 6 30.84 -11.48 43.24
C LEU A 6 30.76 -10.43 44.36
N LEU A 7 29.56 -9.90 44.58
CA LEU A 7 28.92 -9.51 45.87
C LEU A 7 27.75 -8.58 45.54
N ALA A 8 26.47 -8.89 45.68
CA ALA A 8 25.63 -9.26 46.81
C ALA A 8 25.32 -8.12 47.80
N ALA A 9 24.05 -7.78 47.91
CA ALA A 9 23.22 -7.45 49.10
C ALA A 9 22.01 -6.60 48.67
N LEU A 10 20.82 -7.03 48.65
CA LEU A 10 19.81 -7.34 49.68
C LEU A 10 19.58 -6.23 50.71
N ILE A 11 18.38 -5.55 50.63
CA ILE A 11 17.62 -5.12 51.83
C ILE A 11 16.13 -4.88 51.40
N CYS A 12 15.24 -5.65 52.04
CA CYS A 12 13.82 -5.44 52.17
C CYS A 12 13.48 -4.28 53.10
N LEU A 13 12.39 -3.60 52.86
CA LEU A 13 11.56 -3.11 53.98
C LEU A 13 10.08 -2.92 53.51
N LEU A 14 9.22 -3.60 54.25
CA LEU A 14 7.78 -3.61 54.22
C LEU A 14 7.24 -2.35 54.92
N PHE A 15 6.18 -1.75 54.37
CA PHE A 15 5.21 -1.07 55.22
C PHE A 15 3.80 -1.31 54.66
N SER A 16 3.02 -1.98 55.50
CA SER A 16 1.56 -2.06 55.44
C SER A 16 0.93 -0.76 55.93
N GLY A 17 -0.23 -0.40 55.34
CA GLY A 17 -1.06 0.65 55.85
C GLY A 17 -2.41 0.67 55.13
N CYS A 18 -3.42 0.02 55.70
CA CYS A 18 -4.84 0.18 55.36
C CYS A 18 -5.37 1.54 55.79
N ALA A 19 -6.20 2.17 54.97
CA ALA A 19 -7.41 2.89 55.41
C ALA A 19 -8.30 3.16 54.20
N GLY A 20 -9.48 2.60 54.20
CA GLY A 20 -10.55 2.88 53.26
C GLY A 20 -11.24 4.22 53.57
N ILE A 21 -11.58 4.96 52.53
CA ILE A 21 -12.59 6.00 52.59
C ILE A 21 -13.41 5.89 51.30
N SER A 22 -14.68 5.53 51.46
CA SER A 22 -15.71 5.63 50.43
C SER A 22 -16.13 7.09 50.31
N VAL A 23 -15.96 7.68 49.14
CA VAL A 23 -16.59 8.97 48.79
C VAL A 23 -17.39 8.78 47.54
N THR A 24 -18.68 8.79 47.70
CA THR A 24 -19.65 9.02 46.63
C THR A 24 -19.55 10.47 46.19
N THR A 25 -19.30 10.72 44.94
CA THR A 25 -19.56 12.04 44.34
C THR A 25 -19.95 11.90 42.86
N SER A 26 -21.12 12.37 42.65
CA SER A 26 -21.81 12.88 41.46
C SER A 26 -20.91 13.26 40.27
N ASN A 27 -21.27 12.74 39.09
CA ASN A 27 -20.77 13.16 37.78
C ASN A 27 -21.15 14.62 37.48
N PRO A 28 -20.22 15.43 36.97
CA PRO A 28 -20.57 16.58 36.18
C PRO A 28 -20.64 16.20 34.69
N PRO A 29 -21.38 16.96 33.87
CA PRO A 29 -21.64 16.61 32.47
C PRO A 29 -20.38 16.74 31.58
N ALA A 30 -20.25 15.80 30.69
CA ALA A 30 -19.20 15.75 29.66
C ALA A 30 -19.27 16.97 28.74
N THR A 31 -18.24 17.78 28.78
CA THR A 31 -17.99 18.79 27.73
C THR A 31 -17.21 18.11 26.62
N THR A 32 -17.91 17.86 25.54
CA THR A 32 -17.32 17.41 24.26
C THR A 32 -16.45 18.53 23.70
N GLY A 33 -15.17 18.35 23.81
CA GLY A 33 -14.16 19.14 23.12
C GLY A 33 -13.21 18.20 22.38
N SER A 34 -13.69 17.54 21.33
CA SER A 34 -12.85 16.78 20.41
C SER A 34 -12.39 17.74 19.32
N SER A 35 -11.23 18.33 19.50
CA SER A 35 -10.49 18.98 18.41
C SER A 35 -9.81 17.89 17.61
N ASN A 36 -10.58 17.28 16.73
CA ASN A 36 -10.08 16.39 15.69
C ASN A 36 -9.52 17.28 14.58
N SER A 37 -8.22 17.53 14.60
CA SER A 37 -7.51 18.09 13.44
C SER A 37 -7.53 17.04 12.34
N GLY A 38 -8.63 17.00 11.61
CA GLY A 38 -8.81 16.15 10.46
C GLY A 38 -7.87 16.61 9.36
N SER A 39 -6.82 15.84 9.13
CA SER A 39 -6.16 15.80 7.84
C SER A 39 -7.21 15.35 6.83
N SER A 40 -7.60 16.24 5.92
CA SER A 40 -8.52 15.92 4.81
C SER A 40 -7.77 15.08 3.77
N GLY A 41 -7.45 13.84 4.10
CA GLY A 41 -7.13 12.82 3.13
C GLY A 41 -8.44 12.38 2.49
N THR A 42 -8.57 12.50 1.18
CA THR A 42 -9.68 11.92 0.40
C THR A 42 -9.65 10.42 0.64
N SER A 43 -10.49 9.95 1.56
CA SER A 43 -10.61 8.52 1.86
C SER A 43 -11.36 7.86 0.72
N GLY A 44 -10.64 7.50 -0.35
CA GLY A 44 -11.16 6.59 -1.37
C GLY A 44 -11.62 5.29 -0.69
N ALA A 45 -12.73 4.72 -1.18
CA ALA A 45 -13.16 3.41 -0.69
C ALA A 45 -12.03 2.39 -0.93
N VAL A 46 -11.72 1.59 0.10
CA VAL A 46 -10.71 0.54 -0.02
C VAL A 46 -11.12 -0.44 -1.12
N PRO A 47 -10.26 -0.72 -2.10
CA PRO A 47 -10.55 -1.69 -3.14
C PRO A 47 -10.89 -3.08 -2.57
N LYS A 48 -11.70 -3.82 -3.30
CA LYS A 48 -11.95 -5.24 -2.98
C LYS A 48 -10.79 -6.05 -3.55
N TRP A 49 -9.70 -6.12 -2.83
CA TRP A 49 -8.47 -6.79 -3.26
C TRP A 49 -8.72 -8.17 -3.82
N GLY A 50 -8.23 -8.45 -5.03
CA GLY A 50 -8.28 -9.75 -5.67
C GLY A 50 -9.65 -10.17 -6.21
N VAL A 51 -10.67 -9.30 -6.18
CA VAL A 51 -12.04 -9.67 -6.58
C VAL A 51 -12.37 -9.06 -7.94
N GLN A 52 -12.02 -9.77 -9.01
CA GLN A 52 -12.49 -9.47 -10.37
C GLN A 52 -14.00 -9.72 -10.47
N THR A 53 -14.74 -8.79 -11.07
CA THR A 53 -16.16 -8.96 -11.42
C THR A 53 -16.37 -9.12 -12.93
N LYS A 54 -15.29 -9.02 -13.71
CA LYS A 54 -15.25 -9.13 -15.16
C LYS A 54 -13.86 -9.68 -15.57
N THR A 55 -13.82 -10.63 -16.48
CA THR A 55 -12.62 -11.32 -16.96
C THR A 55 -12.50 -11.33 -18.48
N SER A 56 -13.29 -10.52 -19.18
CA SER A 56 -13.21 -10.36 -20.63
C SER A 56 -13.88 -9.07 -21.06
N GLY A 57 -13.52 -8.54 -22.22
CA GLY A 57 -14.02 -7.26 -22.74
C GLY A 57 -13.65 -6.10 -21.81
N CYS A 58 -12.54 -6.20 -21.10
CA CYS A 58 -12.00 -5.14 -20.26
C CYS A 58 -11.61 -3.95 -21.11
N THR A 59 -11.78 -2.75 -20.57
CA THR A 59 -11.46 -1.53 -21.29
C THR A 59 -10.77 -0.54 -20.36
N ALA A 60 -9.53 -0.21 -20.69
CA ALA A 60 -8.83 0.85 -19.99
C ALA A 60 -9.53 2.21 -20.19
N ASN A 61 -9.61 3.00 -19.14
CA ASN A 61 -10.16 4.35 -19.17
C ASN A 61 -9.02 5.38 -19.20
N GLY A 62 -8.57 5.71 -20.39
CA GLY A 62 -7.34 6.50 -20.58
C GLY A 62 -6.14 5.76 -20.01
N ALA A 63 -5.44 6.36 -19.08
CA ALA A 63 -4.32 5.75 -18.38
C ALA A 63 -4.71 4.97 -17.11
N LEU A 64 -5.99 4.73 -16.88
CA LEU A 64 -6.48 3.93 -15.75
C LEU A 64 -7.00 2.58 -16.26
N GLN A 65 -6.86 1.56 -15.43
CA GLN A 65 -7.35 0.21 -15.66
C GLN A 65 -8.89 0.14 -15.67
N ASP A 66 -9.44 -0.99 -16.14
CA ASP A 66 -10.83 -1.36 -15.87
C ASP A 66 -10.94 -1.94 -14.46
N ALA A 67 -11.52 -1.20 -13.53
CA ALA A 67 -11.60 -1.62 -12.12
C ALA A 67 -12.44 -2.89 -11.90
N ALA A 68 -13.28 -3.28 -12.85
CA ALA A 68 -14.03 -4.54 -12.80
C ALA A 68 -13.14 -5.74 -13.16
N CYS A 69 -12.14 -5.52 -14.01
CA CYS A 69 -11.16 -6.53 -14.43
C CYS A 69 -9.91 -6.50 -13.54
N THR A 70 -9.43 -5.30 -13.22
CA THR A 70 -8.20 -5.11 -12.44
C THR A 70 -8.50 -4.23 -11.22
N PRO A 71 -9.16 -4.80 -10.19
CA PRO A 71 -9.44 -4.07 -8.95
C PRO A 71 -8.18 -3.84 -8.09
N GLY A 72 -7.08 -4.49 -8.42
CA GLY A 72 -5.88 -4.57 -7.62
C GLY A 72 -5.88 -5.75 -6.65
N ALA A 73 -4.70 -6.26 -6.36
CA ALA A 73 -4.49 -7.27 -5.33
C ALA A 73 -3.15 -7.06 -4.65
N ILE A 74 -3.07 -7.44 -3.38
CA ILE A 74 -1.89 -7.26 -2.54
C ILE A 74 -1.49 -8.59 -1.90
N PHE A 75 -0.23 -8.73 -1.52
CA PHE A 75 0.19 -9.76 -0.59
C PHE A 75 -0.31 -9.41 0.81
N PRO A 76 -1.22 -10.19 1.42
CA PRO A 76 -1.89 -9.80 2.67
C PRO A 76 -0.94 -9.66 3.86
N ASN A 77 0.22 -10.28 3.79
CA ASN A 77 1.23 -10.27 4.84
C ASN A 77 2.42 -9.33 4.52
N ALA A 78 2.35 -8.55 3.43
CA ALA A 78 3.39 -7.59 3.12
C ALA A 78 3.42 -6.48 4.18
N THR A 79 4.62 -6.20 4.69
CA THR A 79 4.85 -5.15 5.69
C THR A 79 5.77 -4.08 5.14
N LYS A 80 5.70 -2.87 5.71
CA LYS A 80 6.64 -1.79 5.40
C LYS A 80 8.09 -2.26 5.47
N ASP A 81 8.46 -2.95 6.55
CA ASP A 81 9.84 -3.40 6.76
C ASP A 81 10.32 -4.36 5.66
N GLN A 82 9.41 -5.17 5.11
CA GLN A 82 9.73 -6.08 4.01
C GLN A 82 9.87 -5.33 2.69
N ILE A 83 8.90 -4.49 2.32
CA ILE A 83 8.92 -3.80 1.03
C ILE A 83 10.09 -2.82 0.90
N CYS A 84 10.56 -2.26 2.02
CA CYS A 84 11.70 -1.36 2.06
C CYS A 84 13.06 -2.07 2.03
N GLN A 85 13.08 -3.41 1.96
CA GLN A 85 14.32 -4.15 1.74
C GLN A 85 14.73 -4.09 0.27
N SER A 86 15.98 -3.78 0.03
CA SER A 86 16.52 -3.80 -1.35
C SER A 86 16.31 -5.17 -1.99
N GLY A 87 15.78 -5.17 -3.23
CA GLY A 87 15.52 -6.38 -3.98
C GLY A 87 14.19 -7.08 -3.65
N TYR A 88 13.36 -6.54 -2.76
CA TYR A 88 12.07 -7.13 -2.43
C TYR A 88 11.22 -7.40 -3.68
N SER A 89 10.97 -6.40 -4.53
CA SER A 89 10.15 -6.55 -5.74
C SER A 89 10.66 -7.66 -6.66
N SER A 90 11.98 -7.75 -6.83
CA SER A 90 12.60 -8.81 -7.64
C SER A 90 12.40 -10.19 -7.02
N SER A 91 12.43 -10.29 -5.68
CA SER A 91 12.31 -11.58 -4.97
C SER A 91 10.89 -12.16 -5.02
N VAL A 92 9.88 -11.31 -5.18
CA VAL A 92 8.46 -11.71 -5.19
C VAL A 92 7.85 -11.74 -6.59
N ARG A 93 8.50 -11.17 -7.59
CA ARG A 93 8.00 -11.11 -8.98
C ARG A 93 7.90 -12.51 -9.58
N ASN A 94 6.69 -12.87 -9.99
CA ASN A 94 6.41 -14.17 -10.63
C ASN A 94 5.17 -14.06 -11.54
N VAL A 95 5.34 -13.51 -12.74
CA VAL A 95 4.27 -13.42 -13.75
C VAL A 95 4.69 -14.20 -14.97
N PRO A 96 4.21 -15.45 -15.15
CA PRO A 96 4.58 -16.29 -16.28
C PRO A 96 3.99 -15.75 -17.60
N THR A 97 4.59 -16.15 -18.72
CA THR A 97 4.16 -15.69 -20.05
C THR A 97 2.70 -16.05 -20.35
N SER A 98 2.22 -17.21 -19.86
CA SER A 98 0.81 -17.62 -20.03
C SER A 98 -0.15 -16.63 -19.36
N GLU A 99 0.18 -16.15 -18.19
CA GLU A 99 -0.62 -15.15 -17.47
C GLU A 99 -0.61 -13.80 -18.18
N LYS A 100 0.55 -13.35 -18.66
CA LYS A 100 0.63 -12.14 -19.49
C LYS A 100 -0.25 -12.24 -20.74
N SER A 101 -0.28 -13.40 -21.39
CA SER A 101 -1.15 -13.64 -22.55
C SER A 101 -2.64 -13.57 -22.17
N GLN A 102 -3.00 -14.07 -20.98
CA GLN A 102 -4.36 -13.98 -20.46
C GLN A 102 -4.76 -12.52 -20.18
N VAL A 103 -3.89 -11.73 -19.55
CA VAL A 103 -4.12 -10.30 -19.32
C VAL A 103 -4.42 -9.57 -20.64
N TYR A 104 -3.60 -9.78 -21.68
CA TYR A 104 -3.88 -9.21 -23.00
C TYR A 104 -5.23 -9.66 -23.57
N ALA A 105 -5.56 -10.95 -23.42
CA ALA A 105 -6.83 -11.50 -23.91
C ALA A 105 -8.04 -10.88 -23.18
N GLU A 106 -7.97 -10.69 -21.87
CA GLU A 106 -9.04 -10.06 -21.08
C GLU A 106 -9.34 -8.64 -21.58
N TYR A 107 -8.31 -7.89 -22.00
CA TYR A 107 -8.42 -6.54 -22.56
C TYR A 107 -8.56 -6.50 -24.08
N GLY A 108 -8.75 -7.66 -24.73
CA GLY A 108 -9.00 -7.74 -26.18
C GLY A 108 -7.79 -7.37 -27.04
N ILE A 109 -6.59 -7.38 -26.51
CA ILE A 109 -5.33 -7.06 -27.20
C ILE A 109 -4.77 -8.33 -27.80
N SER A 110 -5.06 -8.58 -29.09
CA SER A 110 -4.55 -9.75 -29.81
C SER A 110 -3.14 -9.56 -30.41
N HIS A 111 -2.79 -8.31 -30.71
CA HIS A 111 -1.49 -7.93 -31.28
C HIS A 111 -1.04 -6.58 -30.74
N HIS A 112 0.24 -6.43 -30.47
CA HIS A 112 0.85 -5.16 -30.10
C HIS A 112 2.32 -5.13 -30.52
N SER A 113 2.87 -3.94 -30.74
CA SER A 113 4.29 -3.74 -30.99
C SER A 113 5.06 -3.78 -29.66
N ALA A 114 6.34 -4.11 -29.75
CA ALA A 114 7.23 -4.03 -28.59
C ALA A 114 7.24 -2.60 -28.01
N GLY A 115 7.09 -2.50 -26.70
CA GLY A 115 7.04 -1.21 -25.99
C GLY A 115 5.72 -0.43 -26.13
N GLN A 116 4.72 -0.98 -26.80
CA GLN A 116 3.40 -0.35 -26.88
C GLN A 116 2.60 -0.50 -25.57
N TYR A 117 2.74 -1.66 -24.95
CA TYR A 117 2.12 -1.99 -23.65
C TYR A 117 3.14 -2.71 -22.77
N GLU A 118 2.95 -2.58 -21.49
CA GLU A 118 3.51 -3.42 -20.45
C GLU A 118 2.40 -4.16 -19.71
N VAL A 119 2.58 -5.44 -19.36
CA VAL A 119 1.71 -6.09 -18.38
C VAL A 119 2.21 -5.66 -17.02
N ASP A 120 1.54 -4.70 -16.46
CA ASP A 120 1.94 -4.02 -15.26
C ASP A 120 1.08 -4.37 -14.04
N HIS A 121 1.66 -4.23 -12.85
CA HIS A 121 0.98 -4.40 -11.57
C HIS A 121 0.27 -3.10 -11.20
N LEU A 122 -1.06 -3.10 -11.08
CA LEU A 122 -1.82 -1.92 -10.65
C LEU A 122 -1.33 -1.41 -9.28
N VAL A 123 -1.26 -2.31 -8.30
CA VAL A 123 -0.51 -2.05 -7.08
C VAL A 123 0.89 -2.62 -7.29
N SER A 124 1.89 -1.75 -7.31
CA SER A 124 3.28 -2.13 -7.53
C SER A 124 3.76 -3.19 -6.54
N LEU A 125 4.64 -4.07 -7.00
CA LEU A 125 5.35 -4.99 -6.11
C LEU A 125 6.12 -4.25 -5.02
N GLU A 126 6.61 -3.04 -5.29
CA GLU A 126 7.29 -2.18 -4.31
C GLU A 126 6.38 -1.72 -3.18
N LEU A 127 5.07 -1.76 -3.40
CA LEU A 127 4.03 -1.46 -2.43
C LEU A 127 3.33 -2.73 -1.91
N GLY A 128 3.94 -3.90 -2.11
CA GLY A 128 3.36 -5.17 -1.68
C GLY A 128 2.18 -5.64 -2.52
N GLY A 129 2.04 -5.14 -3.75
CA GLY A 129 1.12 -5.70 -4.75
C GLY A 129 1.45 -7.16 -5.04
N SER A 130 0.44 -7.97 -5.38
CA SER A 130 0.62 -9.38 -5.68
C SER A 130 0.72 -9.64 -7.19
N ASN A 131 1.16 -10.86 -7.54
CA ASN A 131 1.20 -11.29 -8.94
C ASN A 131 -0.16 -11.84 -9.44
N ASP A 132 -1.22 -11.74 -8.64
CA ASP A 132 -2.56 -12.18 -9.02
C ASP A 132 -3.05 -11.42 -10.26
N ILE A 133 -3.73 -12.12 -11.18
CA ILE A 133 -4.20 -11.54 -12.43
C ILE A 133 -5.12 -10.33 -12.21
N SER A 134 -5.84 -10.28 -11.10
CA SER A 134 -6.68 -9.14 -10.70
C SER A 134 -5.88 -7.87 -10.36
N ASN A 135 -4.56 -7.98 -10.29
CA ASN A 135 -3.62 -6.87 -10.11
C ASN A 135 -2.85 -6.53 -11.39
N LEU A 136 -3.09 -7.28 -12.47
CA LEU A 136 -2.33 -7.12 -13.71
C LEU A 136 -3.20 -6.52 -14.82
N TRP A 137 -2.63 -5.60 -15.60
CA TRP A 137 -3.32 -5.01 -16.75
C TRP A 137 -2.33 -4.56 -17.82
N PRO A 138 -2.78 -4.44 -19.08
CA PRO A 138 -1.90 -3.96 -20.15
C PRO A 138 -1.86 -2.44 -20.12
N GLU A 139 -0.86 -1.87 -19.49
CA GLU A 139 -0.67 -0.43 -19.44
C GLU A 139 0.02 0.08 -20.69
N ALA A 140 -0.53 1.10 -21.31
CA ALA A 140 -0.01 1.68 -22.54
C ALA A 140 1.16 2.65 -22.26
N ALA A 141 2.15 2.69 -23.16
CA ALA A 141 3.18 3.71 -23.14
C ALA A 141 2.66 5.09 -23.57
N SER A 142 1.64 5.10 -24.43
CA SER A 142 1.11 6.31 -25.06
C SER A 142 -0.42 6.22 -25.23
N PRO A 143 -1.14 7.36 -25.11
CA PRO A 143 -0.61 8.70 -24.84
C PRO A 143 -0.12 8.84 -23.40
N THR A 144 0.78 9.79 -23.15
CA THR A 144 1.21 10.12 -21.78
C THR A 144 0.10 10.84 -21.02
N PRO A 145 -0.03 10.58 -19.68
CA PRO A 145 0.76 9.67 -18.88
C PRO A 145 0.47 8.20 -19.17
N GLY A 146 1.50 7.35 -19.19
CA GLY A 146 1.45 5.91 -19.36
C GLY A 146 2.39 5.22 -18.37
N PHE A 147 2.76 3.95 -18.61
CA PHE A 147 3.52 3.16 -17.63
C PHE A 147 4.83 3.83 -17.17
N HIS A 148 5.55 4.56 -18.01
CA HIS A 148 6.74 5.30 -17.58
C HIS A 148 6.46 6.41 -16.55
N GLN A 149 5.25 6.97 -16.55
CA GLN A 149 4.83 7.94 -15.54
C GLN A 149 4.35 7.22 -14.28
N LYS A 150 3.71 6.06 -14.44
CA LYS A 150 3.30 5.24 -13.32
C LYS A 150 4.50 4.70 -12.53
N ASP A 151 5.60 4.29 -13.19
CA ASP A 151 6.86 3.92 -12.54
C ASP A 151 7.35 5.02 -11.58
N LYS A 152 7.20 6.29 -11.97
CA LYS A 152 7.58 7.43 -11.11
C LYS A 152 6.66 7.54 -9.88
N VAL A 153 5.38 7.24 -10.05
CA VAL A 153 4.41 7.23 -8.94
C VAL A 153 4.73 6.10 -7.97
N GLU A 154 5.06 4.93 -8.47
CA GLU A 154 5.45 3.77 -7.68
C GLU A 154 6.65 4.07 -6.79
N ASN A 155 7.74 4.53 -7.39
CA ASN A 155 8.93 4.94 -6.67
C ASN A 155 8.63 6.04 -5.63
N TYR A 156 7.85 7.06 -6.01
CA TYR A 156 7.47 8.14 -5.10
C TYR A 156 6.70 7.61 -3.89
N LEU A 157 5.66 6.80 -4.11
CA LEU A 157 4.87 6.23 -3.02
C LEU A 157 5.70 5.27 -2.15
N HIS A 158 6.57 4.46 -2.76
CA HIS A 158 7.49 3.61 -2.02
C HIS A 158 8.40 4.42 -1.08
N ASP A 159 8.99 5.51 -1.57
CA ASP A 159 9.81 6.41 -0.77
C ASP A 159 9.01 7.05 0.38
N GLN A 160 7.75 7.46 0.12
CA GLN A 160 6.87 8.01 1.15
C GLN A 160 6.54 6.97 2.22
N VAL A 161 6.30 5.72 1.84
CA VAL A 161 6.07 4.62 2.80
C VAL A 161 7.34 4.34 3.59
N CYS A 162 8.48 4.21 2.93
CA CYS A 162 9.73 3.85 3.61
C CYS A 162 10.24 4.94 4.55
N SER A 163 10.03 6.20 4.22
CA SER A 163 10.30 7.31 5.14
C SER A 163 9.28 7.40 6.29
N GLY A 164 8.11 6.78 6.16
CA GLY A 164 7.02 6.84 7.16
C GLY A 164 6.10 8.04 6.99
N ALA A 165 6.18 8.77 5.88
CA ALA A 165 5.31 9.89 5.58
C ALA A 165 3.88 9.43 5.23
N VAL A 166 3.74 8.24 4.62
CA VAL A 166 2.47 7.63 4.23
C VAL A 166 2.45 6.19 4.75
N SER A 167 1.28 5.69 5.17
CA SER A 167 1.15 4.26 5.51
C SER A 167 1.14 3.39 4.25
N LEU A 168 1.62 2.14 4.36
CA LEU A 168 1.59 1.18 3.25
C LEU A 168 0.17 1.02 2.71
N GLN A 169 -0.82 0.86 3.59
CA GLN A 169 -2.22 0.73 3.20
C GLN A 169 -2.73 1.96 2.42
N GLN A 170 -2.37 3.15 2.86
CA GLN A 170 -2.77 4.37 2.16
C GLN A 170 -2.16 4.42 0.75
N ALA A 171 -0.88 4.15 0.59
CA ALA A 171 -0.22 4.11 -0.71
C ALA A 171 -0.84 3.06 -1.66
N GLN A 172 -1.16 1.87 -1.14
CA GLN A 172 -1.86 0.82 -1.89
C GLN A 172 -3.23 1.28 -2.40
N VAL A 173 -4.02 1.94 -1.55
CA VAL A 173 -5.34 2.47 -1.93
C VAL A 173 -5.21 3.59 -2.96
N GLU A 174 -4.29 4.52 -2.77
CA GLU A 174 -4.08 5.65 -3.67
C GLU A 174 -3.71 5.19 -5.08
N ILE A 175 -2.72 4.30 -5.21
CA ILE A 175 -2.28 3.81 -6.52
C ILE A 175 -3.36 2.98 -7.22
N ALA A 176 -4.08 2.13 -6.48
CA ALA A 176 -5.13 1.29 -7.05
C ALA A 176 -6.38 2.07 -7.45
N THR A 177 -6.71 3.12 -6.73
CA THR A 177 -7.92 3.91 -6.98
C THR A 177 -7.73 4.87 -8.14
N ASN A 178 -6.65 5.65 -8.12
CA ASN A 178 -6.33 6.62 -9.17
C ASN A 178 -4.89 7.12 -9.06
N TRP A 179 -3.95 6.40 -9.64
CA TRP A 179 -2.54 6.77 -9.63
C TRP A 179 -2.25 8.11 -10.33
N LEU A 180 -3.14 8.56 -11.26
CA LEU A 180 -3.00 9.86 -11.91
C LEU A 180 -3.12 11.02 -10.92
N ASN A 181 -3.95 10.91 -9.90
CA ASN A 181 -4.06 11.93 -8.86
C ASN A 181 -2.73 12.07 -8.11
N VAL A 182 -2.06 10.96 -7.82
CA VAL A 182 -0.72 10.96 -7.21
C VAL A 182 0.28 11.58 -8.16
N TYR A 183 0.28 11.14 -9.43
CA TYR A 183 1.16 11.68 -10.47
C TYR A 183 1.09 13.21 -10.55
N HIS A 184 -0.12 13.76 -10.63
CA HIS A 184 -0.31 15.21 -10.75
C HIS A 184 0.02 16.00 -9.47
N SER A 185 0.03 15.35 -8.31
CA SER A 185 0.34 15.97 -7.03
C SER A 185 1.80 15.85 -6.59
N MET A 186 2.54 14.89 -7.15
CA MET A 186 3.94 14.68 -6.76
C MET A 186 4.87 15.78 -7.29
N PRO A 187 5.95 16.12 -6.58
CA PRO A 187 6.92 17.10 -7.04
C PRO A 187 7.54 16.74 -8.40
N GLY A 188 7.58 17.69 -9.33
CA GLY A 188 8.23 17.51 -10.63
C GLY A 188 7.39 16.77 -11.70
N SER A 189 6.12 16.47 -11.43
CA SER A 189 5.24 15.79 -12.39
C SER A 189 4.94 16.57 -13.68
N ASN A 190 5.11 17.89 -13.67
CA ASN A 190 4.78 18.79 -14.78
C ASN A 190 6.01 19.21 -15.61
N GLN A 191 7.10 18.43 -15.61
CA GLN A 191 8.30 18.70 -16.40
C GLN A 191 8.48 17.72 -17.54
#